data_d211e9a6813c1571e23ee8307d066484
#
_entry.id   d211e9a6813c1571e23ee8307d066484
#
_cell.length_a   1.000
_cell.length_b   1.000
_cell.length_c   1.000
_cell.angle_alpha   90.00
_cell.angle_beta   90.00
_cell.angle_gamma   90.00
#
_symmetry.space_group_name_H-M   'P 1'
#
loop_
_entity.id
_entity.type
_entity.pdbx_description
1 polymer ?
#
loop_
_entity_poly.entity_id
_entity_poly.type
_entity_poly.pdbx_seq_one_letter_code
_entity_poly.pdbx_strand_id
1 'polypeptide(L)'
;MAIATLGPVVIDCPDPLALAAFYAELLGGEVKADDPTWVDVTGFAGTPLAFQAAPGYVPPEWPRADRSQQFHLDLMVEDMDAAEERALALGARKLEADDRTRSWRVYADPAGHPFCLCRG
;
A
#
# COMPACT_ATOMS: atom_id res chain seq x y z
N MET A 1 27.38 13.87 -3.21
CA MET A 1 26.37 14.59 -4.02
C MET A 1 25.51 13.58 -4.77
N ALA A 2 24.20 13.73 -4.68
CA ALA A 2 23.29 12.84 -5.37
C ALA A 2 23.17 13.23 -6.84
N ILE A 3 23.03 12.23 -7.72
CA ILE A 3 22.81 12.44 -9.15
C ILE A 3 21.37 12.17 -9.57
N ALA A 4 20.52 11.77 -8.64
CA ALA A 4 19.13 11.42 -8.93
C ALA A 4 18.23 11.82 -7.75
N THR A 5 16.94 11.95 -8.04
CA THR A 5 15.90 12.10 -7.03
C THR A 5 14.95 10.92 -7.16
N LEU A 6 14.30 10.54 -6.06
CA LEU A 6 13.32 9.46 -6.09
C LEU A 6 12.01 9.97 -6.68
N GLY A 7 11.56 9.30 -7.76
CA GLY A 7 10.24 9.52 -8.31
C GLY A 7 9.20 8.69 -7.56
N PRO A 8 8.06 8.40 -8.17
CA PRO A 8 7.05 7.58 -7.51
C PRO A 8 7.52 6.15 -7.29
N VAL A 9 7.02 5.53 -6.22
CA VAL A 9 7.10 4.07 -6.05
C VAL A 9 5.97 3.48 -6.88
N VAL A 10 6.30 2.56 -7.78
CA VAL A 10 5.35 1.98 -8.72
C VAL A 10 4.95 0.58 -8.25
N ILE A 11 3.66 0.32 -8.18
CA ILE A 11 3.09 -0.92 -7.64
C ILE A 11 2.28 -1.59 -8.75
N ASP A 12 2.59 -2.85 -9.03
CA ASP A 12 1.84 -3.65 -9.98
C ASP A 12 0.52 -4.11 -9.37
N CYS A 13 -0.54 -4.12 -10.17
CA CYS A 13 -1.85 -4.56 -9.71
C CYS A 13 -2.78 -4.89 -10.88
N PRO A 14 -3.87 -5.61 -10.64
CA PRO A 14 -4.84 -5.89 -11.69
C PRO A 14 -5.72 -4.69 -12.05
N ASP A 15 -6.02 -3.81 -11.08
CA ASP A 15 -6.90 -2.66 -11.26
C ASP A 15 -6.28 -1.41 -10.62
N PRO A 16 -5.51 -0.61 -11.39
CA PRO A 16 -4.82 0.56 -10.84
C PRO A 16 -5.75 1.58 -10.20
N LEU A 17 -6.92 1.85 -10.78
CA LEU A 17 -7.83 2.86 -10.22
C LEU A 17 -8.37 2.43 -8.86
N ALA A 18 -8.74 1.16 -8.71
CA ALA A 18 -9.25 0.65 -7.43
C ALA A 18 -8.17 0.69 -6.35
N LEU A 19 -6.95 0.28 -6.68
CA LEU A 19 -5.86 0.28 -5.70
C LEU A 19 -5.43 1.70 -5.35
N ALA A 20 -5.36 2.59 -6.34
CA ALA A 20 -5.06 3.99 -6.10
C ALA A 20 -6.09 4.64 -5.17
N ALA A 21 -7.38 4.36 -5.36
CA ALA A 21 -8.44 4.89 -4.49
C ALA A 21 -8.25 4.43 -3.04
N PHE A 22 -7.88 3.18 -2.83
CA PHE A 22 -7.60 2.65 -1.49
C PHE A 22 -6.50 3.47 -0.79
N TYR A 23 -5.35 3.66 -1.44
CA TYR A 23 -4.23 4.39 -0.84
C TYR A 23 -4.51 5.89 -0.72
N ALA A 24 -5.23 6.48 -1.67
CA ALA A 24 -5.61 7.89 -1.57
C ALA A 24 -6.48 8.15 -0.33
N GLU A 25 -7.39 7.24 -0.02
CA GLU A 25 -8.22 7.36 1.19
C GLU A 25 -7.39 7.22 2.46
N LEU A 26 -6.42 6.30 2.50
CA LEU A 26 -5.56 6.12 3.67
C LEU A 26 -4.60 7.28 3.89
N LEU A 27 -4.05 7.82 2.80
CA LEU A 27 -2.97 8.80 2.87
C LEU A 27 -3.44 10.25 2.74
N GLY A 28 -4.70 10.46 2.37
CA GLY A 28 -5.23 11.79 2.14
C GLY A 28 -4.77 12.40 0.83
N GLY A 29 -4.44 11.57 -0.16
CA GLY A 29 -3.93 12.02 -1.44
C GLY A 29 -5.00 12.20 -2.50
N GLU A 30 -4.56 12.58 -3.70
CA GLU A 30 -5.38 12.78 -4.87
C GLU A 30 -5.04 11.75 -5.94
N VAL A 31 -6.08 11.20 -6.57
CA VAL A 31 -5.94 10.24 -7.67
C VAL A 31 -5.89 10.99 -9.00
N LYS A 32 -4.90 10.66 -9.84
CA LYS A 32 -4.78 11.17 -11.21
C LYS A 32 -4.80 9.98 -12.16
N ALA A 33 -5.89 9.85 -12.90
CA ALA A 33 -6.19 8.67 -13.71
C ALA A 33 -6.43 9.05 -15.18
N ASP A 34 -5.45 9.70 -15.80
CA ASP A 34 -5.54 10.07 -17.22
C ASP A 34 -5.44 8.83 -18.13
N ASP A 35 -4.75 7.79 -17.64
CA ASP A 35 -4.57 6.53 -18.34
C ASP A 35 -4.96 5.41 -17.38
N PRO A 36 -5.93 4.53 -17.73
CA PRO A 36 -6.38 3.48 -16.82
C PRO A 36 -5.32 2.41 -16.54
N THR A 37 -4.25 2.35 -17.32
CA THR A 37 -3.15 1.40 -17.09
C THR A 37 -2.08 1.96 -16.15
N TRP A 38 -2.15 3.23 -15.83
CA TRP A 38 -1.20 3.91 -14.94
C TRP A 38 -1.92 5.02 -14.18
N VAL A 39 -2.05 4.85 -12.88
CA VAL A 39 -2.77 5.81 -12.03
C VAL A 39 -1.84 6.31 -10.93
N ASP A 40 -1.75 7.62 -10.78
CA ASP A 40 -0.92 8.25 -9.75
C ASP A 40 -1.73 8.64 -8.53
N VAL A 41 -1.09 8.57 -7.36
CA VAL A 41 -1.60 9.15 -6.11
C VAL A 41 -0.55 10.13 -5.60
N THR A 42 -0.94 11.39 -5.50
CA THR A 42 -0.06 12.49 -5.09
C THR A 42 -0.75 13.36 -4.03
N GLY A 43 -0.07 14.42 -3.58
CA GLY A 43 -0.68 15.41 -2.69
C GLY A 43 -0.74 15.01 -1.22
N PHE A 44 -0.07 13.94 -0.84
CA PHE A 44 0.07 13.55 0.55
C PHE A 44 1.52 13.73 1.01
N ALA A 45 1.75 13.68 2.31
CA ALA A 45 3.10 13.77 2.85
C ALA A 45 3.86 12.48 2.56
N GLY A 46 4.97 12.59 1.82
CA GLY A 46 5.82 11.46 1.49
C GLY A 46 6.00 11.28 -0.01
N THR A 47 6.62 10.16 -0.38
CA THR A 47 6.88 9.82 -1.77
C THR A 47 5.58 9.46 -2.49
N PRO A 48 5.33 10.05 -3.68
CA PRO A 48 4.14 9.69 -4.46
C PRO A 48 4.12 8.21 -4.82
N LEU A 49 2.91 7.69 -5.02
CA LEU A 49 2.70 6.31 -5.48
C LEU A 49 2.15 6.32 -6.90
N ALA A 50 2.47 5.30 -7.66
CA ALA A 50 1.85 5.03 -8.95
C ALA A 50 1.43 3.56 -9.01
N PHE A 51 0.37 3.28 -9.73
CA PHE A 51 -0.20 1.93 -9.84
C PHE A 51 -0.26 1.57 -11.31
N GLN A 52 0.40 0.47 -11.67
CA GLN A 52 0.55 0.02 -13.05
C GLN A 52 -0.24 -1.26 -13.27
N ALA A 53 -1.03 -1.29 -14.34
CA ALA A 53 -1.74 -2.50 -14.72
C ALA A 53 -0.74 -3.59 -15.11
N ALA A 54 -0.86 -4.76 -14.47
CA ALA A 54 0.00 -5.91 -14.73
C ALA A 54 -0.87 -7.10 -15.10
N PRO A 55 -1.14 -7.34 -16.40
CA PRO A 55 -1.92 -8.49 -16.84
C PRO A 55 -1.33 -9.79 -16.33
N GLY A 56 -2.18 -10.65 -15.76
CA GLY A 56 -1.70 -11.90 -15.18
C GLY A 56 -1.06 -11.75 -13.81
N TYR A 57 -1.22 -10.60 -13.16
CA TYR A 57 -0.65 -10.34 -11.86
C TYR A 57 -1.00 -11.42 -10.84
N VAL A 58 0.03 -11.91 -10.13
CA VAL A 58 -0.12 -12.86 -9.02
C VAL A 58 0.40 -12.16 -7.76
N PRO A 59 -0.42 -12.01 -6.72
CA PRO A 59 0.04 -11.34 -5.50
C PRO A 59 1.11 -12.16 -4.78
N PRO A 60 1.98 -11.49 -4.01
CA PRO A 60 2.92 -12.22 -3.18
C PRO A 60 2.19 -12.97 -2.06
N GLU A 61 2.87 -13.93 -1.45
CA GLU A 61 2.32 -14.68 -0.33
C GLU A 61 3.15 -14.39 0.91
N TRP A 62 2.54 -13.72 1.85
CA TRP A 62 3.18 -13.40 3.12
C TRP A 62 3.10 -14.61 4.07
N PRO A 63 4.17 -14.99 4.76
CA PRO A 63 5.54 -14.44 4.72
C PRO A 63 6.55 -15.28 3.91
N ARG A 64 6.10 -15.96 2.88
CA ARG A 64 6.92 -16.89 2.10
C ARG A 64 8.01 -16.18 1.31
N ALA A 65 9.26 -16.65 1.46
CA ALA A 65 10.39 -16.08 0.73
C ALA A 65 10.39 -16.44 -0.76
N ASP A 66 9.84 -17.59 -1.13
CA ASP A 66 9.72 -18.02 -2.53
C ASP A 66 8.58 -17.35 -3.29
N ARG A 67 7.71 -16.63 -2.57
CA ARG A 67 6.63 -15.80 -3.11
C ARG A 67 6.65 -14.45 -2.42
N SER A 68 7.84 -13.89 -2.26
CA SER A 68 8.04 -12.69 -1.45
C SER A 68 7.41 -11.45 -2.08
N GLN A 69 7.11 -10.49 -1.24
CA GLN A 69 6.57 -9.18 -1.64
C GLN A 69 7.63 -8.30 -2.31
N GLN A 70 8.90 -8.60 -2.19
CA GLN A 70 10.06 -7.80 -2.61
C GLN A 70 10.18 -6.50 -1.79
N PHE A 71 9.11 -5.72 -1.75
CA PHE A 71 8.99 -4.47 -0.97
C PHE A 71 7.63 -4.45 -0.29
N HIS A 72 7.52 -3.67 0.77
CA HIS A 72 6.21 -3.34 1.36
C HIS A 72 6.22 -1.90 1.87
N LEU A 73 5.04 -1.34 2.07
CA LEU A 73 4.89 0.01 2.60
C LEU A 73 4.66 -0.06 4.10
N ASP A 74 5.32 0.82 4.84
CA ASP A 74 5.01 1.09 6.24
C ASP A 74 4.24 2.40 6.30
N LEU A 75 3.01 2.35 6.78
CA LEU A 75 2.18 3.54 6.96
C LEU A 75 2.21 3.94 8.42
N MET A 76 2.70 5.12 8.70
CA MET A 76 2.85 5.59 10.07
C MET A 76 1.54 6.16 10.57
N VAL A 77 1.08 5.68 11.71
CA VAL A 77 -0.23 6.04 12.30
C VAL A 77 -0.05 6.42 13.78
N GLU A 78 -0.94 7.27 14.27
CA GLU A 78 -0.95 7.65 15.69
C GLU A 78 -1.81 6.69 16.51
N ASP A 79 -2.98 6.31 16.01
CA ASP A 79 -3.92 5.41 16.66
C ASP A 79 -4.05 4.13 15.83
N MET A 80 -3.40 3.07 16.31
CA MET A 80 -3.32 1.80 15.59
C MET A 80 -4.71 1.16 15.41
N ASP A 81 -5.54 1.17 16.43
CA ASP A 81 -6.86 0.54 16.36
C ASP A 81 -7.79 1.30 15.41
N ALA A 82 -7.79 2.62 15.46
CA ALA A 82 -8.59 3.44 14.55
C ALA A 82 -8.11 3.28 13.09
N ALA A 83 -6.79 3.23 12.88
CA ALA A 83 -6.21 3.03 11.55
C ALA A 83 -6.57 1.65 10.99
N GLU A 84 -6.51 0.61 11.82
CA GLU A 84 -6.90 -0.73 11.41
C GLU A 84 -8.36 -0.77 10.99
N GLU A 85 -9.26 -0.21 11.79
CA GLU A 85 -10.69 -0.16 11.49
C GLU A 85 -10.93 0.49 10.13
N ARG A 86 -10.27 1.62 9.87
CA ARG A 86 -10.38 2.33 8.59
C ARG A 86 -9.84 1.50 7.44
N ALA A 87 -8.67 0.89 7.59
CA ALA A 87 -8.05 0.09 6.54
C ALA A 87 -8.93 -1.12 6.17
N LEU A 88 -9.46 -1.81 7.18
CA LEU A 88 -10.35 -2.95 6.94
C LEU A 88 -11.63 -2.52 6.24
N ALA A 89 -12.20 -1.38 6.61
CA ALA A 89 -13.39 -0.84 5.95
C ALA A 89 -13.14 -0.51 4.48
N LEU A 90 -11.90 -0.14 4.12
CA LEU A 90 -11.52 0.18 2.74
C LEU A 90 -11.15 -1.05 1.91
N GLY A 91 -11.08 -2.23 2.51
CA GLY A 91 -10.84 -3.47 1.78
C GLY A 91 -9.54 -4.20 2.10
N ALA A 92 -8.77 -3.73 3.08
CA ALA A 92 -7.61 -4.47 3.55
C ALA A 92 -8.04 -5.70 4.34
N ARG A 93 -7.13 -6.69 4.46
CA ARG A 93 -7.36 -7.84 5.35
C ARG A 93 -6.11 -8.10 6.18
N LYS A 94 -6.31 -8.61 7.39
CA LYS A 94 -5.19 -8.96 8.26
C LYS A 94 -4.46 -10.18 7.72
N LEU A 95 -3.13 -10.14 7.76
CA LEU A 95 -2.28 -11.28 7.40
C LEU A 95 -1.72 -12.00 8.61
N GLU A 96 -1.70 -11.33 9.77
CA GLU A 96 -1.19 -11.90 11.02
C GLU A 96 -2.15 -11.64 12.15
N ALA A 97 -2.14 -12.52 13.16
CA ALA A 97 -2.91 -12.31 14.37
C ALA A 97 -2.39 -11.09 15.14
N ASP A 98 -3.28 -10.47 15.91
CA ASP A 98 -2.91 -9.31 16.72
C ASP A 98 -1.83 -9.67 17.72
N ASP A 99 -0.80 -8.84 17.79
CA ASP A 99 0.23 -8.87 18.82
C ASP A 99 0.39 -7.44 19.32
N ARG A 100 -0.22 -7.15 20.45
CA ARG A 100 -0.25 -5.79 20.99
C ARG A 100 1.06 -5.38 21.64
N THR A 101 2.05 -6.28 21.66
CA THR A 101 3.40 -5.95 22.12
C THR A 101 4.26 -5.34 21.04
N ARG A 102 3.85 -5.48 19.77
CA ARG A 102 4.57 -4.92 18.62
C ARG A 102 4.06 -3.54 18.26
N SER A 103 4.95 -2.75 17.66
CA SER A 103 4.61 -1.41 17.15
C SER A 103 4.11 -1.44 15.70
N TRP A 104 3.87 -2.61 15.13
CA TRP A 104 3.38 -2.75 13.76
C TRP A 104 2.38 -3.90 13.65
N ARG A 105 1.52 -3.81 12.62
CA ARG A 105 0.58 -4.88 12.24
C ARG A 105 0.62 -5.04 10.73
N VAL A 106 0.48 -6.27 10.23
CA VAL A 106 0.62 -6.60 8.81
C VAL A 106 -0.74 -6.88 8.19
N TYR A 107 -0.96 -6.29 7.01
CA TYR A 107 -2.21 -6.41 6.24
C TYR A 107 -1.90 -6.66 4.78
N ALA A 108 -2.90 -7.14 4.04
CA ALA A 108 -2.89 -7.13 2.59
C ALA A 108 -3.81 -6.02 2.10
N ASP A 109 -3.39 -5.29 1.08
CA ASP A 109 -4.25 -4.33 0.40
C ASP A 109 -5.21 -5.07 -0.55
N PRO A 110 -6.15 -4.36 -1.22
CA PRO A 110 -7.11 -5.03 -2.11
C PRO A 110 -6.50 -5.83 -3.26
N ALA A 111 -5.26 -5.54 -3.65
CA ALA A 111 -4.55 -6.31 -4.67
C ALA A 111 -3.71 -7.45 -4.08
N GLY A 112 -3.65 -7.56 -2.75
CA GLY A 112 -2.90 -8.59 -2.06
C GLY A 112 -1.47 -8.22 -1.71
N HIS A 113 -1.04 -6.98 -1.93
CA HIS A 113 0.27 -6.52 -1.49
C HIS A 113 0.28 -6.37 0.04
N PRO A 114 1.29 -6.92 0.72
CA PRO A 114 1.46 -6.65 2.14
C PRO A 114 1.81 -5.18 2.39
N PHE A 115 1.27 -4.63 3.46
CA PHE A 115 1.68 -3.36 4.02
C PHE A 115 1.54 -3.41 5.54
N CYS A 116 2.24 -2.52 6.22
CA CYS A 116 2.17 -2.45 7.67
C CYS A 116 1.57 -1.12 8.11
N LEU A 117 0.80 -1.17 9.19
CA LEU A 117 0.51 0.01 9.98
C LEU A 117 1.49 0.03 11.14
N CYS A 118 2.16 1.15 11.34
CA CYS A 118 3.26 1.28 12.28
C CYS A 118 3.04 2.46 13.20
N ARG A 119 3.39 2.26 14.46
CA ARG A 119 3.38 3.30 15.50
C ARG A 119 4.82 3.77 15.72
N GLY A 120 5.02 5.07 15.66
CA GLY A 120 6.36 5.66 15.84
C GLY A 120 6.86 5.65 17.26
#